data_83548755471e3c5e5403a88338f6e81d
#
_entry.id   83548755471e3c5e5403a88338f6e81d
#
_cell.length_a   1.000
_cell.length_b   1.000
_cell.length_c   1.000
_cell.angle_alpha   90.00
_cell.angle_beta   90.00
_cell.angle_gamma   90.00
#
_symmetry.space_group_name_H-M   'P 1'
#
loop_
_entity.id
_entity.type
_entity.pdbx_description
1 polymer ?
#
loop_
_entity_poly.entity_id
_entity_poly.type
_entity_poly.pdbx_seq_one_letter_code
_entity_poly.pdbx_strand_id
1 'polypeptide(L)'
;MLKLNVLQRLTLLSLFIMPISQAQILPERQQIDGWLNELGGKNSFDESKTVDWGILPGPFYTPEMGLGVGTAIVGLYRIDKEDKITQPSSIGLSGFASSTGAFGINFTNYNFIDNDQWRLFISGTLNNVPTYYWGKGYAAGKNDNNKEKYHSQEFKITPRALYKLTDATYFGLGWHFSSMNASDPDAGARKYFSQTIGGRSVVNSGMSTYFSYDSRDFLPNAHQGQAFEVIYTYFAPSFGSDTRFQTTQLQYAYYHEITDKTVFAIDNYARFTTGNVPWDQLSLLGNGNRMRGYYEGRYRDNNIFTSQIELRHKLDWRHGVAGWLGTGTMSDSPSSLSEGHWLPTVGVGYRFEFKPRMNVRLDFGIGRNSTGVYFQVGEAF
;
A
#
# COMPACT_ATOMS: atom_id res chain seq x y z
N MET A 1 -42.14 -23.05 -9.49
CA MET A 1 -40.87 -23.37 -8.76
C MET A 1 -40.45 -24.79 -9.13
N LEU A 2 -39.61 -24.94 -10.15
CA LEU A 2 -39.05 -26.24 -10.54
C LEU A 2 -37.85 -26.57 -9.62
N LYS A 3 -38.00 -27.61 -8.82
CA LYS A 3 -36.89 -28.21 -8.05
C LYS A 3 -36.02 -29.03 -9.02
N LEU A 4 -34.87 -28.53 -9.40
CA LEU A 4 -33.86 -29.31 -10.11
C LEU A 4 -33.31 -30.41 -9.18
N ASN A 5 -33.37 -31.67 -9.62
CA ASN A 5 -32.84 -32.81 -8.90
C ASN A 5 -31.30 -32.75 -8.82
N VAL A 6 -30.74 -33.35 -7.75
CA VAL A 6 -29.30 -33.44 -7.46
C VAL A 6 -28.49 -33.95 -8.65
N LEU A 7 -29.04 -34.85 -9.47
CA LEU A 7 -28.40 -35.35 -10.68
C LEU A 7 -28.21 -34.30 -11.75
N GLN A 8 -29.12 -33.32 -11.89
CA GLN A 8 -29.00 -32.21 -12.85
C GLN A 8 -28.01 -31.15 -12.41
N ARG A 9 -27.72 -31.05 -11.11
CA ARG A 9 -26.66 -30.17 -10.58
C ARG A 9 -25.27 -30.77 -10.76
N LEU A 10 -25.15 -32.10 -10.76
CA LEU A 10 -23.89 -32.79 -11.04
C LEU A 10 -23.53 -32.78 -12.54
N THR A 11 -24.54 -32.78 -13.43
CA THR A 11 -24.30 -32.67 -14.88
C THR A 11 -23.91 -31.25 -15.30
N LEU A 12 -24.32 -30.20 -14.58
CA LEU A 12 -23.87 -28.81 -14.80
C LEU A 12 -22.43 -28.59 -14.28
N LEU A 13 -22.00 -29.35 -13.29
CA LEU A 13 -20.61 -29.27 -12.79
C LEU A 13 -19.62 -30.02 -13.69
N SER A 14 -20.08 -31.07 -14.42
CA SER A 14 -19.25 -31.81 -15.36
C SER A 14 -19.02 -31.12 -16.70
N LEU A 15 -19.79 -30.11 -17.04
CA LEU A 15 -19.59 -29.27 -18.24
C LEU A 15 -18.42 -28.26 -18.09
N PHE A 16 -17.90 -28.08 -16.88
CA PHE A 16 -16.70 -27.26 -16.63
C PHE A 16 -15.39 -28.06 -16.58
N ILE A 17 -15.45 -29.39 -16.72
CA ILE A 17 -14.29 -30.27 -16.85
C ILE A 17 -14.25 -30.78 -18.31
N MET A 18 -14.30 -29.92 -19.27
CA MET A 18 -13.75 -30.25 -20.59
C MET A 18 -12.21 -30.25 -20.45
N PRO A 19 -11.53 -31.32 -20.91
CA PRO A 19 -10.08 -31.24 -21.02
C PRO A 19 -9.78 -30.15 -22.00
N ILE A 20 -9.15 -29.06 -21.53
CA ILE A 20 -8.53 -28.04 -22.37
C ILE A 20 -7.30 -28.69 -22.97
N SER A 21 -7.53 -29.61 -23.91
CA SER A 21 -6.50 -30.13 -24.79
C SER A 21 -6.38 -29.15 -25.95
N GLN A 22 -5.22 -28.44 -25.96
CA GLN A 22 -4.69 -27.72 -27.11
C GLN A 22 -5.42 -26.43 -27.53
N ALA A 23 -5.41 -25.44 -26.66
CA ALA A 23 -5.15 -24.08 -27.11
C ALA A 23 -3.96 -23.58 -26.26
N GLN A 24 -2.80 -23.38 -26.88
CA GLN A 24 -1.71 -22.55 -26.34
C GLN A 24 -2.22 -21.10 -26.27
N ILE A 25 -3.14 -20.82 -25.35
CA ILE A 25 -3.68 -19.48 -25.11
C ILE A 25 -2.66 -18.64 -24.33
N LEU A 26 -1.75 -19.30 -23.60
CA LEU A 26 -0.69 -18.65 -22.86
C LEU A 26 0.63 -18.78 -23.61
N PRO A 27 1.41 -17.69 -23.71
CA PRO A 27 2.73 -17.71 -24.33
C PRO A 27 3.67 -18.65 -23.56
N GLU A 28 4.63 -19.23 -24.27
CA GLU A 28 5.66 -20.08 -23.67
C GLU A 28 6.51 -19.28 -22.67
N ARG A 29 7.05 -19.97 -21.64
CA ARG A 29 7.88 -19.36 -20.59
C ARG A 29 9.04 -18.55 -21.18
N GLN A 30 9.69 -19.04 -22.24
CA GLN A 30 10.76 -18.34 -22.92
C GLN A 30 10.32 -17.04 -23.60
N GLN A 31 9.10 -17.00 -24.15
CA GLN A 31 8.53 -15.79 -24.73
C GLN A 31 8.23 -14.75 -23.66
N ILE A 32 7.66 -15.19 -22.52
CA ILE A 32 7.39 -14.29 -21.37
C ILE A 32 8.72 -13.72 -20.83
N ASP A 33 9.73 -14.56 -20.64
CA ASP A 33 11.06 -14.12 -20.20
C ASP A 33 11.70 -13.15 -21.21
N GLY A 34 11.52 -13.39 -22.51
CA GLY A 34 11.94 -12.47 -23.58
C GLY A 34 11.29 -11.09 -23.45
N TRP A 35 9.98 -11.03 -23.33
CA TRP A 35 9.23 -9.78 -23.17
C TRP A 35 9.61 -9.04 -21.87
N LEU A 36 9.74 -9.77 -20.76
CA LEU A 36 10.15 -9.16 -19.50
C LEU A 36 11.58 -8.60 -19.56
N ASN A 37 12.48 -9.28 -20.27
CA ASN A 37 13.86 -8.78 -20.49
C ASN A 37 13.88 -7.49 -21.33
N GLU A 38 13.02 -7.37 -22.36
CA GLU A 38 12.86 -6.14 -23.14
C GLU A 38 12.33 -4.99 -22.28
N LEU A 39 11.44 -5.27 -21.34
CA LEU A 39 10.90 -4.30 -20.38
C LEU A 39 11.84 -4.02 -19.20
N GLY A 40 13.07 -4.52 -19.21
CA GLY A 40 14.05 -4.34 -18.13
C GLY A 40 13.85 -5.32 -16.96
N GLY A 41 13.08 -6.39 -17.15
CA GLY A 41 12.86 -7.46 -16.16
C GLY A 41 13.99 -8.47 -16.05
N LYS A 42 15.25 -8.08 -16.33
CA LYS A 42 16.44 -8.94 -16.17
C LYS A 42 16.59 -9.41 -14.73
N ASN A 43 17.16 -10.60 -14.58
CA ASN A 43 17.29 -11.26 -13.28
C ASN A 43 18.40 -10.67 -12.38
N SER A 44 19.05 -9.56 -12.76
CA SER A 44 20.08 -8.91 -11.96
C SER A 44 20.13 -7.41 -12.26
N PHE A 45 20.56 -6.63 -11.27
CA PHE A 45 20.92 -5.24 -11.44
C PHE A 45 22.14 -5.13 -12.35
N ASP A 46 22.03 -4.33 -13.42
CA ASP A 46 23.12 -4.10 -14.37
C ASP A 46 23.98 -2.91 -13.91
N GLU A 47 25.05 -3.21 -13.16
CA GLU A 47 25.98 -2.20 -12.62
C GLU A 47 26.78 -1.45 -13.70
N SER A 48 26.80 -1.93 -14.96
CA SER A 48 27.47 -1.24 -16.06
C SER A 48 26.76 0.04 -16.48
N LYS A 49 25.46 0.11 -16.21
CA LYS A 49 24.61 1.28 -16.53
C LYS A 49 24.70 2.33 -15.44
N THR A 50 24.52 3.60 -15.83
CA THR A 50 24.33 4.69 -14.85
C THR A 50 23.04 4.51 -14.07
N VAL A 51 21.96 4.13 -14.72
CA VAL A 51 20.67 3.75 -14.13
C VAL A 51 20.13 2.55 -14.90
N ASP A 52 19.82 1.48 -14.20
CA ASP A 52 19.18 0.29 -14.78
C ASP A 52 17.66 0.44 -14.69
N TRP A 53 17.05 0.80 -15.80
CA TRP A 53 15.64 1.08 -15.91
C TRP A 53 14.82 -0.18 -16.16
N GLY A 54 13.67 -0.26 -15.48
CA GLY A 54 12.61 -1.21 -15.78
C GLY A 54 11.29 -0.48 -15.92
N ILE A 55 10.47 -0.89 -16.87
CA ILE A 55 9.15 -0.32 -17.14
C ILE A 55 8.13 -1.44 -17.03
N LEU A 56 7.10 -1.24 -16.22
CA LEU A 56 6.02 -2.19 -16.03
C LEU A 56 4.67 -1.51 -16.33
N PRO A 57 4.21 -1.55 -17.57
CA PRO A 57 2.83 -1.17 -17.88
C PRO A 57 1.87 -2.30 -17.49
N GLY A 58 0.66 -1.96 -17.08
CA GLY A 58 -0.34 -2.98 -16.81
C GLY A 58 -1.70 -2.43 -16.41
N PRO A 59 -2.73 -3.28 -16.49
CA PRO A 59 -4.00 -2.97 -15.87
C PRO A 59 -3.85 -3.02 -14.34
N PHE A 60 -4.72 -2.31 -13.64
CA PHE A 60 -4.88 -2.45 -12.19
C PHE A 60 -6.37 -2.40 -11.84
N TYR A 61 -6.67 -2.87 -10.65
CA TYR A 61 -7.99 -2.75 -10.06
C TYR A 61 -7.85 -2.53 -8.54
N THR A 62 -8.58 -1.55 -8.03
CA THR A 62 -8.85 -1.40 -6.59
C THR A 62 -10.32 -1.04 -6.38
N PRO A 63 -10.90 -1.33 -5.21
CA PRO A 63 -12.28 -0.96 -4.92
C PRO A 63 -12.54 0.55 -5.04
N GLU A 64 -11.52 1.37 -4.75
CA GLU A 64 -11.58 2.83 -4.75
C GLU A 64 -11.54 3.40 -6.18
N MET A 65 -10.64 2.87 -7.01
CA MET A 65 -10.36 3.43 -8.34
C MET A 65 -11.04 2.66 -9.50
N GLY A 66 -11.57 1.46 -9.23
CA GLY A 66 -12.11 0.59 -10.28
C GLY A 66 -11.02 0.03 -11.20
N LEU A 67 -11.40 -0.36 -12.42
CA LEU A 67 -10.47 -0.85 -13.43
C LEU A 67 -9.69 0.33 -14.02
N GLY A 68 -8.39 0.20 -14.13
CA GLY A 68 -7.51 1.22 -14.70
C GLY A 68 -6.32 0.64 -15.44
N VAL A 69 -5.57 1.54 -16.04
CA VAL A 69 -4.27 1.26 -16.63
C VAL A 69 -3.23 2.16 -15.99
N GLY A 70 -2.05 1.62 -15.80
CA GLY A 70 -0.94 2.37 -15.21
C GLY A 70 0.40 1.91 -15.77
N THR A 71 1.42 2.68 -15.46
CA THR A 71 2.80 2.36 -15.77
C THR A 71 3.65 2.67 -14.55
N ALA A 72 4.45 1.71 -14.12
CA ALA A 72 5.51 1.92 -13.14
C ALA A 72 6.86 1.89 -13.85
N ILE A 73 7.67 2.91 -13.60
CA ILE A 73 9.04 3.02 -14.08
C ILE A 73 9.93 2.98 -12.83
N VAL A 74 10.88 2.06 -12.80
CA VAL A 74 11.84 1.91 -11.70
C VAL A 74 13.24 1.99 -12.26
N GLY A 75 14.07 2.85 -11.68
CA GLY A 75 15.49 2.93 -11.96
C GLY A 75 16.29 2.50 -10.73
N LEU A 76 17.25 1.60 -10.93
CA LEU A 76 18.22 1.22 -9.90
C LEU A 76 19.58 1.83 -10.27
N TYR A 77 20.29 2.36 -9.30
CA TYR A 77 21.59 2.98 -9.53
C TYR A 77 22.45 2.97 -8.26
N ARG A 78 23.75 3.10 -8.44
CA ARG A 78 24.69 3.35 -7.36
C ARG A 78 25.21 4.78 -7.44
N ILE A 79 25.15 5.49 -6.33
CA ILE A 79 25.72 6.84 -6.21
C ILE A 79 27.25 6.74 -6.25
N ASP A 80 27.79 5.82 -5.47
CA ASP A 80 29.21 5.45 -5.52
C ASP A 80 29.33 4.05 -6.14
N LYS A 81 30.03 3.96 -7.29
CA LYS A 81 30.24 2.68 -7.98
C LYS A 81 31.26 1.77 -7.30
N GLU A 82 32.08 2.31 -6.41
CA GLU A 82 33.04 1.53 -5.63
C GLU A 82 32.41 0.90 -4.40
N ASP A 83 31.29 1.43 -3.93
CA ASP A 83 30.51 0.87 -2.83
C ASP A 83 29.81 -0.42 -3.28
N LYS A 84 30.32 -1.57 -2.83
CA LYS A 84 29.76 -2.90 -3.10
C LYS A 84 28.93 -3.45 -1.94
N ILE A 85 28.87 -2.73 -0.81
CA ILE A 85 28.21 -3.17 0.43
C ILE A 85 26.78 -2.66 0.45
N THR A 86 26.58 -1.39 0.10
CA THR A 86 25.27 -0.73 0.16
C THR A 86 24.35 -1.25 -0.93
N GLN A 87 23.08 -1.41 -0.60
CA GLN A 87 22.06 -1.72 -1.61
C GLN A 87 21.96 -0.61 -2.67
N PRO A 88 21.55 -0.91 -3.90
CA PRO A 88 21.33 0.10 -4.93
C PRO A 88 20.31 1.14 -4.49
N SER A 89 20.57 2.39 -4.79
CA SER A 89 19.60 3.47 -4.73
C SER A 89 18.52 3.27 -5.79
N SER A 90 17.33 3.81 -5.56
CA SER A 90 16.22 3.63 -6.49
C SER A 90 15.43 4.91 -6.72
N ILE A 91 14.94 5.05 -7.95
CA ILE A 91 13.95 6.06 -8.33
C ILE A 91 12.74 5.33 -8.90
N GLY A 92 11.56 5.70 -8.45
CA GLY A 92 10.28 5.17 -8.92
C GLY A 92 9.38 6.30 -9.39
N LEU A 93 8.75 6.11 -10.54
CA LEU A 93 7.69 6.96 -11.06
C LEU A 93 6.55 6.07 -11.51
N SER A 94 5.35 6.33 -11.03
CA SER A 94 4.17 5.63 -11.55
C SER A 94 3.06 6.61 -11.89
N GLY A 95 2.39 6.35 -12.99
CA GLY A 95 1.21 7.08 -13.42
C GLY A 95 0.05 6.14 -13.68
N PHE A 96 -1.18 6.60 -13.45
CA PHE A 96 -2.38 5.80 -13.66
C PHE A 96 -3.58 6.63 -14.11
N ALA A 97 -4.49 5.96 -14.80
CA ALA A 97 -5.83 6.45 -15.09
C ALA A 97 -6.83 5.30 -15.02
N SER A 98 -8.06 5.56 -14.60
CA SER A 98 -9.07 4.52 -14.38
C SER A 98 -10.44 4.84 -14.97
N SER A 99 -11.28 3.81 -15.03
CA SER A 99 -12.67 3.88 -15.53
C SER A 99 -13.59 4.77 -14.68
N THR A 100 -13.23 5.04 -13.42
CA THR A 100 -13.98 5.94 -12.55
C THR A 100 -13.59 7.41 -12.73
N GLY A 101 -12.61 7.71 -13.61
CA GLY A 101 -12.03 9.04 -13.77
C GLY A 101 -10.91 9.36 -12.77
N ALA A 102 -10.45 8.37 -12.00
CA ALA A 102 -9.26 8.54 -11.17
C ALA A 102 -8.00 8.63 -12.02
N PHE A 103 -7.11 9.54 -11.70
CA PHE A 103 -5.77 9.64 -12.30
C PHE A 103 -4.77 10.18 -11.29
N GLY A 104 -3.51 9.88 -11.50
CA GLY A 104 -2.46 10.37 -10.61
C GLY A 104 -1.06 9.96 -11.02
N ILE A 105 -0.11 10.54 -10.29
CA ILE A 105 1.32 10.27 -10.41
C ILE A 105 1.86 10.07 -9.00
N ASN A 106 2.67 9.02 -8.81
CA ASN A 106 3.47 8.82 -7.60
C ASN A 106 4.94 8.81 -7.97
N PHE A 107 5.73 9.41 -7.10
CA PHE A 107 7.19 9.50 -7.21
C PHE A 107 7.83 9.02 -5.92
N THR A 108 8.91 8.26 -6.05
CA THR A 108 9.76 7.85 -4.94
C THR A 108 11.23 7.94 -5.35
N ASN A 109 12.09 8.35 -4.42
CA ASN A 109 13.52 8.26 -4.61
C ASN A 109 14.17 7.89 -3.26
N TYR A 110 14.90 6.79 -3.25
CA TYR A 110 15.60 6.25 -2.10
C TYR A 110 17.10 6.23 -2.40
N ASN A 111 17.84 7.09 -1.73
CA ASN A 111 19.28 7.19 -1.87
C ASN A 111 19.96 6.63 -0.62
N PHE A 112 20.94 5.77 -0.85
CA PHE A 112 21.83 5.21 0.15
C PHE A 112 23.23 5.76 -0.15
N ILE A 113 23.83 6.42 0.84
CA ILE A 113 25.06 7.21 0.64
C ILE A 113 26.06 6.84 1.73
N ASP A 114 27.35 6.89 1.40
CA ASP A 114 28.45 6.72 2.36
C ASP A 114 28.38 5.37 3.10
N ASN A 115 28.38 4.27 2.35
CA ASN A 115 28.25 2.91 2.89
C ASN A 115 27.02 2.73 3.80
N ASP A 116 25.86 3.28 3.35
CA ASP A 116 24.59 3.30 4.07
C ASP A 116 24.63 4.11 5.39
N GLN A 117 25.60 5.02 5.54
CA GLN A 117 25.65 5.91 6.70
C GLN A 117 24.50 6.92 6.67
N TRP A 118 24.12 7.35 5.46
CA TRP A 118 23.00 8.25 5.23
C TRP A 118 21.97 7.63 4.29
N ARG A 119 20.70 7.79 4.65
CA ARG A 119 19.55 7.48 3.79
C ARG A 119 18.76 8.74 3.51
N LEU A 120 18.72 9.17 2.25
CA LEU A 120 17.95 10.32 1.80
C LEU A 120 16.77 9.85 0.97
N PHE A 121 15.57 9.95 1.54
CA PHE A 121 14.35 9.45 0.92
C PHE A 121 13.39 10.60 0.64
N ILE A 122 12.73 10.54 -0.51
CA ILE A 122 11.65 11.44 -0.84
C ILE A 122 10.53 10.65 -1.53
N SER A 123 9.29 10.90 -1.13
CA SER A 123 8.12 10.42 -1.84
C SER A 123 7.14 11.55 -2.07
N GLY A 124 6.41 11.45 -3.17
CA GLY A 124 5.40 12.44 -3.56
C GLY A 124 4.24 11.77 -4.27
N THR A 125 3.07 12.39 -4.15
CA THR A 125 1.82 11.97 -4.78
C THR A 125 1.10 13.20 -5.32
N LEU A 126 0.60 13.09 -6.53
CA LEU A 126 -0.35 14.02 -7.13
C LEU A 126 -1.48 13.18 -7.71
N ASN A 127 -2.68 13.30 -7.18
CA ASN A 127 -3.81 12.53 -7.65
C ASN A 127 -5.13 13.30 -7.64
N ASN A 128 -6.07 12.80 -8.43
CA ASN A 128 -7.48 13.16 -8.42
C ASN A 128 -8.29 11.86 -8.49
N VAL A 129 -8.89 11.47 -7.36
CA VAL A 129 -9.56 10.18 -7.22
C VAL A 129 -10.98 10.37 -6.74
N PRO A 130 -12.02 9.95 -7.52
CA PRO A 130 -13.37 9.85 -7.00
C PRO A 130 -13.41 8.87 -5.83
N THR A 131 -13.91 9.31 -4.71
CA THR A 131 -13.93 8.50 -3.48
C THR A 131 -15.17 8.82 -2.64
N TYR A 132 -15.26 8.17 -1.48
CA TYR A 132 -16.41 8.32 -0.58
C TYR A 132 -15.99 8.68 0.83
N TYR A 133 -16.87 9.41 1.49
CA TYR A 133 -16.75 9.78 2.90
C TYR A 133 -18.00 9.32 3.66
N TRP A 134 -17.82 8.56 4.75
CA TRP A 134 -18.90 8.06 5.60
C TRP A 134 -18.99 8.80 6.94
N GLY A 135 -18.07 9.74 7.20
CA GLY A 135 -17.92 10.37 8.52
C GLY A 135 -16.83 9.70 9.35
N LYS A 136 -16.70 10.12 10.61
CA LYS A 136 -15.71 9.66 11.58
C LYS A 136 -16.32 8.59 12.49
N GLY A 137 -15.52 7.57 12.82
CA GLY A 137 -15.87 6.51 13.76
C GLY A 137 -16.53 5.28 13.14
N TYR A 138 -16.51 4.18 13.88
CA TYR A 138 -17.07 2.90 13.44
C TYR A 138 -18.58 2.98 13.08
N ALA A 139 -19.37 3.64 13.91
CA ALA A 139 -20.81 3.76 13.68
C ALA A 139 -21.14 4.48 12.36
N ALA A 140 -20.37 5.51 12.03
CA ALA A 140 -20.50 6.22 10.76
C ALA A 140 -20.14 5.32 9.58
N GLY A 141 -19.00 4.65 9.61
CA GLY A 141 -18.55 3.76 8.55
C GLY A 141 -19.40 2.49 8.36
N LYS A 142 -20.08 2.02 9.42
CA LYS A 142 -20.98 0.88 9.34
C LYS A 142 -22.26 1.17 8.56
N ASN A 143 -22.72 2.42 8.56
CA ASN A 143 -23.99 2.83 7.94
C ASN A 143 -23.76 3.27 6.49
N ASP A 144 -24.26 2.48 5.54
CA ASP A 144 -24.16 2.80 4.12
C ASP A 144 -24.94 4.05 3.68
N ASN A 145 -25.93 4.48 4.46
CA ASN A 145 -26.66 5.73 4.21
C ASN A 145 -25.79 6.98 4.43
N ASN A 146 -24.63 6.84 5.08
CA ASN A 146 -23.66 7.92 5.25
C ASN A 146 -22.67 8.04 4.09
N LYS A 147 -22.76 7.15 3.10
CA LYS A 147 -21.84 7.10 1.95
C LYS A 147 -22.08 8.28 1.01
N GLU A 148 -21.18 9.25 1.02
CA GLU A 148 -21.25 10.46 0.22
C GLU A 148 -20.03 10.56 -0.70
N LYS A 149 -20.27 10.90 -1.98
CA LYS A 149 -19.20 10.97 -2.99
C LYS A 149 -18.52 12.34 -3.02
N TYR A 150 -17.23 12.34 -3.29
CA TYR A 150 -16.43 13.52 -3.60
C TYR A 150 -15.20 13.13 -4.46
N HIS A 151 -14.50 14.11 -5.01
CA HIS A 151 -13.20 13.92 -5.65
C HIS A 151 -12.10 14.37 -4.68
N SER A 152 -11.21 13.45 -4.33
CA SER A 152 -10.01 13.72 -3.54
C SER A 152 -8.92 14.20 -4.46
N GLN A 153 -8.59 15.49 -4.39
CA GLN A 153 -7.45 16.09 -5.07
C GLN A 153 -6.33 16.26 -4.05
N GLU A 154 -5.30 15.45 -4.17
CA GLU A 154 -4.18 15.43 -3.22
C GLU A 154 -2.87 15.77 -3.92
N PHE A 155 -2.11 16.68 -3.31
CA PHE A 155 -0.68 16.82 -3.50
C PHE A 155 0.02 16.54 -2.16
N LYS A 156 1.01 15.65 -2.18
CA LYS A 156 1.78 15.30 -0.99
C LYS A 156 3.25 15.13 -1.34
N ILE A 157 4.13 15.58 -0.44
CA ILE A 157 5.57 15.36 -0.52
C ILE A 157 6.15 15.15 0.87
N THR A 158 7.03 14.14 1.00
CA THR A 158 7.61 13.72 2.28
C THR A 158 9.10 13.42 2.12
N PRO A 159 9.98 14.46 2.10
CA PRO A 159 11.42 14.26 2.19
C PRO A 159 11.84 13.87 3.61
N ARG A 160 12.82 12.96 3.72
CA ARG A 160 13.44 12.58 4.99
C ARG A 160 14.92 12.24 4.83
N ALA A 161 15.71 12.57 5.84
CA ALA A 161 17.12 12.22 5.96
C ALA A 161 17.31 11.41 7.23
N LEU A 162 17.90 10.23 7.11
CA LEU A 162 18.18 9.31 8.19
C LEU A 162 19.69 9.11 8.31
N TYR A 163 20.18 9.13 9.52
CA TYR A 163 21.56 8.86 9.88
C TYR A 163 21.67 7.53 10.62
N LYS A 164 22.64 6.71 10.25
CA LYS A 164 22.90 5.39 10.82
C LYS A 164 23.54 5.53 12.20
N LEU A 165 22.88 4.97 13.20
CA LEU A 165 23.38 4.93 14.58
C LEU A 165 24.11 3.62 14.89
N THR A 166 23.57 2.50 14.38
CA THR A 166 24.15 1.16 14.46
C THR A 166 23.86 0.43 13.14
N ASP A 167 24.34 -0.81 13.00
CA ASP A 167 24.22 -1.57 11.73
C ASP A 167 22.82 -1.65 11.13
N ALA A 168 21.77 -1.59 11.94
CA ALA A 168 20.38 -1.66 11.49
C ALA A 168 19.50 -0.52 12.02
N THR A 169 20.06 0.43 12.80
CA THR A 169 19.29 1.47 13.48
C THR A 169 19.60 2.83 12.90
N TYR A 170 18.55 3.58 12.59
CA TYR A 170 18.61 4.91 12.01
C TYR A 170 17.77 5.89 12.81
N PHE A 171 18.23 7.11 12.92
CA PHE A 171 17.46 8.25 13.40
C PHE A 171 17.46 9.35 12.34
N GLY A 172 16.35 10.07 12.21
CA GLY A 172 16.28 11.08 11.18
C GLY A 172 15.22 12.13 11.39
N LEU A 173 15.28 13.10 10.48
CA LEU A 173 14.35 14.20 10.39
C LEU A 173 13.71 14.23 9.00
N GLY A 174 12.52 14.78 8.92
CA GLY A 174 11.84 14.99 7.65
C GLY A 174 10.78 16.06 7.73
N TRP A 175 10.17 16.28 6.60
CA TRP A 175 9.06 17.20 6.46
C TRP A 175 7.91 16.51 5.78
N HIS A 176 6.71 16.74 6.29
CA HIS A 176 5.47 16.28 5.67
C HIS A 176 4.71 17.51 5.18
N PHE A 177 4.47 17.56 3.88
CA PHE A 177 3.57 18.53 3.29
C PHE A 177 2.48 17.81 2.51
N SER A 178 1.22 18.18 2.75
CA SER A 178 0.09 17.75 1.92
C SER A 178 -0.93 18.87 1.76
N SER A 179 -1.50 18.96 0.56
CA SER A 179 -2.66 19.79 0.25
C SER A 179 -3.76 18.88 -0.26
N MET A 180 -4.91 18.92 0.39
CA MET A 180 -6.09 18.12 0.08
C MET A 180 -7.26 19.03 -0.24
N ASN A 181 -7.96 18.75 -1.36
CA ASN A 181 -9.19 19.42 -1.70
C ASN A 181 -10.28 18.40 -2.05
N ALA A 182 -11.42 18.48 -1.34
CA ALA A 182 -12.62 17.73 -1.67
C ALA A 182 -13.42 18.49 -2.73
N SER A 183 -13.17 18.21 -4.01
CA SER A 183 -13.91 18.82 -5.13
C SER A 183 -15.17 18.04 -5.45
N ASP A 184 -16.15 18.69 -6.08
CA ASP A 184 -17.41 18.13 -6.53
C ASP A 184 -18.13 17.21 -5.52
N PRO A 185 -18.26 17.65 -4.24
CA PRO A 185 -18.90 16.82 -3.23
C PRO A 185 -20.42 16.79 -3.43
N ASP A 186 -21.03 15.61 -3.22
CA ASP A 186 -22.48 15.46 -3.08
C ASP A 186 -23.03 16.35 -1.94
N ALA A 187 -24.36 16.53 -1.88
CA ALA A 187 -24.98 17.42 -0.90
C ALA A 187 -24.66 17.01 0.56
N GLY A 188 -24.65 15.71 0.85
CA GLY A 188 -24.28 15.16 2.15
C GLY A 188 -22.81 15.36 2.45
N ALA A 189 -21.91 15.11 1.49
CA ALA A 189 -20.49 15.36 1.65
C ALA A 189 -20.21 16.86 1.90
N ARG A 190 -20.89 17.77 1.23
CA ARG A 190 -20.80 19.21 1.53
C ARG A 190 -21.16 19.54 2.97
N LYS A 191 -22.19 18.91 3.51
CA LYS A 191 -22.60 19.06 4.90
C LYS A 191 -21.52 18.55 5.86
N TYR A 192 -20.94 17.36 5.59
CA TYR A 192 -19.86 16.83 6.40
C TYR A 192 -18.66 17.77 6.41
N PHE A 193 -18.16 18.19 5.24
CA PHE A 193 -16.98 19.06 5.16
C PHE A 193 -17.21 20.45 5.75
N SER A 194 -18.45 20.97 5.77
CA SER A 194 -18.75 22.23 6.46
C SER A 194 -18.69 22.13 7.99
N GLN A 195 -18.76 20.91 8.53
CA GLN A 195 -18.76 20.64 9.97
C GLN A 195 -17.44 20.02 10.47
N THR A 196 -16.51 19.68 9.56
CA THR A 196 -15.22 19.09 9.91
C THR A 196 -14.14 20.14 10.06
N ILE A 197 -13.14 19.82 10.87
CA ILE A 197 -11.93 20.65 11.00
C ILE A 197 -11.24 20.72 9.64
N GLY A 198 -10.89 21.93 9.19
CA GLY A 198 -10.23 22.22 7.92
C GLY A 198 -11.17 22.43 6.73
N GLY A 199 -12.47 22.12 6.85
CA GLY A 199 -13.43 22.33 5.75
C GLY A 199 -13.10 21.47 4.51
N ARG A 200 -13.36 21.98 3.31
CA ARG A 200 -13.16 21.25 2.04
C ARG A 200 -11.71 21.20 1.57
N SER A 201 -10.94 22.20 1.89
CA SER A 201 -9.55 22.33 1.44
C SER A 201 -8.66 22.50 2.65
N VAL A 202 -7.64 21.67 2.76
CA VAL A 202 -6.75 21.63 3.92
C VAL A 202 -5.30 21.57 3.44
N VAL A 203 -4.46 22.40 4.05
CA VAL A 203 -3.00 22.31 3.92
C VAL A 203 -2.43 21.80 5.24
N ASN A 204 -1.66 20.73 5.17
CA ASN A 204 -0.95 20.17 6.32
C ASN A 204 0.56 20.27 6.06
N SER A 205 1.27 20.91 6.97
CA SER A 205 2.71 21.05 6.92
C SER A 205 3.29 20.84 8.31
N GLY A 206 4.22 19.88 8.44
CA GLY A 206 4.75 19.48 9.74
C GLY A 206 6.15 18.90 9.65
N MET A 207 6.89 19.05 10.75
CA MET A 207 8.21 18.44 10.91
C MET A 207 8.07 17.05 11.51
N SER A 208 8.84 16.12 10.97
CA SER A 208 8.82 14.70 11.37
C SER A 208 10.15 14.28 11.98
N THR A 209 10.08 13.43 12.99
CA THR A 209 11.22 12.66 13.49
C THR A 209 11.00 11.19 13.21
N TYR A 210 12.08 10.50 12.89
CA TYR A 210 12.08 9.09 12.51
C TYR A 210 13.04 8.31 13.41
N PHE A 211 12.57 7.19 13.91
CA PHE A 211 13.41 6.15 14.46
C PHE A 211 13.10 4.86 13.69
N SER A 212 14.12 4.24 13.13
CA SER A 212 13.96 3.04 12.31
C SER A 212 15.01 2.00 12.67
N TYR A 213 14.57 0.77 12.90
CA TYR A 213 15.38 -0.42 12.93
C TYR A 213 14.98 -1.30 11.76
N ASP A 214 15.93 -1.68 10.91
CA ASP A 214 15.64 -2.46 9.69
C ASP A 214 16.77 -3.46 9.43
N SER A 215 16.48 -4.72 9.72
CA SER A 215 17.38 -5.86 9.49
C SER A 215 16.86 -6.79 8.38
N ARG A 216 15.93 -6.32 7.56
CA ARG A 216 15.41 -7.10 6.43
C ARG A 216 16.51 -7.36 5.41
N ASP A 217 16.49 -8.57 4.85
CA ASP A 217 17.42 -8.99 3.81
C ASP A 217 17.20 -8.27 2.47
N PHE A 218 15.95 -7.89 2.16
CA PHE A 218 15.60 -7.12 0.96
C PHE A 218 14.29 -6.36 1.14
N LEU A 219 14.33 -5.02 1.01
CA LEU A 219 13.19 -4.15 1.30
C LEU A 219 11.92 -4.46 0.51
N PRO A 220 11.94 -4.64 -0.82
CA PRO A 220 10.71 -4.80 -1.61
C PRO A 220 9.97 -6.12 -1.36
N ASN A 221 10.67 -7.17 -0.89
CA ASN A 221 10.09 -8.48 -0.61
C ASN A 221 11.00 -9.23 0.37
N ALA A 222 10.88 -8.91 1.63
CA ALA A 222 11.68 -9.52 2.69
C ALA A 222 11.30 -10.98 2.91
N HIS A 223 12.31 -11.84 3.06
CA HIS A 223 12.18 -13.23 3.45
C HIS A 223 12.61 -13.46 4.89
N GLN A 224 13.57 -12.65 5.36
CA GLN A 224 14.12 -12.74 6.71
C GLN A 224 14.31 -11.36 7.31
N GLY A 225 14.36 -11.30 8.64
CA GLY A 225 14.62 -10.09 9.39
C GLY A 225 13.36 -9.41 9.88
N GLN A 226 13.53 -8.19 10.35
CA GLN A 226 12.44 -7.41 10.93
C GLN A 226 12.68 -5.92 10.69
N ALA A 227 11.58 -5.19 10.68
CA ALA A 227 11.60 -3.73 10.61
C ALA A 227 10.72 -3.15 11.72
N PHE A 228 11.20 -2.16 12.40
CA PHE A 228 10.44 -1.35 13.34
C PHE A 228 10.65 0.11 13.00
N GLU A 229 9.56 0.85 12.79
CA GLU A 229 9.62 2.28 12.50
C GLU A 229 8.67 3.05 13.41
N VAL A 230 9.16 4.15 13.95
CA VAL A 230 8.39 5.16 14.67
C VAL A 230 8.53 6.47 13.93
N ILE A 231 7.39 7.06 13.53
CA ILE A 231 7.34 8.37 12.90
C ILE A 231 6.48 9.27 13.78
N TYR A 232 7.06 10.32 14.31
CA TYR A 232 6.31 11.39 14.96
C TYR A 232 6.33 12.64 14.08
N THR A 233 5.15 13.21 13.80
CA THR A 233 5.04 14.45 13.01
C THR A 233 4.20 15.47 13.77
N TYR A 234 4.74 16.67 13.93
CA TYR A 234 4.07 17.81 14.51
C TYR A 234 3.71 18.82 13.43
N PHE A 235 2.42 19.06 13.26
CA PHE A 235 1.84 20.01 12.31
C PHE A 235 1.43 21.28 13.04
N ALA A 236 1.81 22.45 12.49
CA ALA A 236 1.48 23.72 13.11
C ALA A 236 1.43 24.87 12.08
N PRO A 237 0.70 25.93 12.35
CA PRO A 237 0.69 27.13 11.50
C PRO A 237 2.06 27.75 11.27
N SER A 238 2.98 27.60 12.23
CA SER A 238 4.39 28.04 12.08
C SER A 238 5.14 27.31 10.97
N PHE A 239 4.68 26.15 10.54
CA PHE A 239 5.22 25.38 9.40
C PHE A 239 4.35 25.51 8.14
N GLY A 240 3.25 26.29 8.19
CA GLY A 240 2.33 26.47 7.08
C GLY A 240 1.13 25.50 7.09
N SER A 241 0.84 24.85 8.21
CA SER A 241 -0.35 24.01 8.37
C SER A 241 -1.56 24.85 8.73
N ASP A 242 -2.74 24.54 8.18
CA ASP A 242 -4.00 25.24 8.54
C ASP A 242 -4.41 24.95 9.99
N THR A 243 -4.05 23.79 10.50
CA THR A 243 -4.43 23.34 11.85
C THR A 243 -3.22 22.88 12.65
N ARG A 244 -3.39 22.78 13.98
CA ARG A 244 -2.38 22.27 14.89
C ARG A 244 -2.77 20.89 15.38
N PHE A 245 -1.98 19.88 15.04
CA PHE A 245 -2.17 18.50 15.48
C PHE A 245 -0.85 17.75 15.40
N GLN A 246 -0.85 16.53 15.89
CA GLN A 246 0.31 15.65 15.81
C GLN A 246 -0.11 14.23 15.47
N THR A 247 0.80 13.51 14.82
CA THR A 247 0.60 12.10 14.49
C THR A 247 1.78 11.27 14.96
N THR A 248 1.50 10.09 15.49
CA THR A 248 2.51 9.07 15.79
C THR A 248 2.14 7.82 15.01
N GLN A 249 3.05 7.34 14.18
CA GLN A 249 2.89 6.09 13.44
C GLN A 249 3.90 5.09 13.99
N LEU A 250 3.44 3.87 14.22
CA LEU A 250 4.25 2.74 14.66
C LEU A 250 4.03 1.61 13.66
N GLN A 251 5.11 1.04 13.17
CA GLN A 251 5.07 -0.16 12.35
C GLN A 251 6.07 -1.17 12.86
N TYR A 252 5.65 -2.42 12.97
CA TYR A 252 6.52 -3.55 13.20
C TYR A 252 6.20 -4.66 12.21
N ALA A 253 7.19 -5.04 11.42
CA ALA A 253 7.11 -6.15 10.48
C ALA A 253 8.18 -7.19 10.82
N TYR A 254 7.82 -8.47 10.74
CA TYR A 254 8.71 -9.60 10.97
C TYR A 254 8.57 -10.59 9.83
N TYR A 255 9.69 -11.14 9.37
CA TYR A 255 9.77 -12.09 8.27
C TYR A 255 10.62 -13.26 8.67
N HIS A 256 10.12 -14.46 8.37
CA HIS A 256 10.82 -15.71 8.65
C HIS A 256 10.67 -16.67 7.47
N GLU A 257 11.79 -17.02 6.89
CA GLU A 257 11.87 -18.05 5.86
C GLU A 257 11.74 -19.42 6.50
N ILE A 258 10.55 -20.05 6.34
CA ILE A 258 10.29 -21.41 6.84
C ILE A 258 11.02 -22.42 5.95
N THR A 259 11.01 -22.18 4.64
CA THR A 259 11.75 -22.94 3.63
C THR A 259 12.19 -21.96 2.53
N ASP A 260 13.10 -22.38 1.65
CA ASP A 260 13.53 -21.64 0.45
C ASP A 260 12.39 -21.14 -0.45
N LYS A 261 11.18 -21.66 -0.26
CA LYS A 261 9.97 -21.30 -1.02
C LYS A 261 8.86 -20.70 -0.17
N THR A 262 9.00 -20.71 1.16
CA THR A 262 7.89 -20.34 2.05
C THR A 262 8.35 -19.31 3.07
N VAL A 263 7.69 -18.15 3.07
CA VAL A 263 7.94 -17.06 4.00
C VAL A 263 6.70 -16.84 4.86
N PHE A 264 6.89 -16.80 6.16
CA PHE A 264 5.93 -16.31 7.13
C PHE A 264 6.21 -14.85 7.43
N ALA A 265 5.19 -13.99 7.38
CA ALA A 265 5.32 -12.57 7.62
C ALA A 265 4.24 -12.06 8.59
N ILE A 266 4.61 -11.11 9.42
CA ILE A 266 3.73 -10.38 10.36
C ILE A 266 3.88 -8.90 10.09
N ASP A 267 2.76 -8.15 10.06
CA ASP A 267 2.75 -6.68 10.05
C ASP A 267 1.77 -6.17 11.12
N ASN A 268 2.29 -5.33 12.00
CA ASN A 268 1.51 -4.58 12.99
C ASN A 268 1.67 -3.10 12.70
N TYR A 269 0.59 -2.38 12.66
CA TYR A 269 0.60 -0.95 12.40
C TYR A 269 -0.37 -0.22 13.32
N ALA A 270 0.09 0.87 13.89
CA ALA A 270 -0.75 1.80 14.64
C ALA A 270 -0.51 3.23 14.16
N ARG A 271 -1.56 4.02 14.13
CA ARG A 271 -1.48 5.46 13.91
C ARG A 271 -2.36 6.18 14.92
N PHE A 272 -1.77 7.10 15.62
CA PHE A 272 -2.40 7.93 16.64
C PHE A 272 -2.37 9.37 16.18
N THR A 273 -3.51 10.06 16.25
CA THR A 273 -3.61 11.48 15.94
C THR A 273 -4.27 12.24 17.10
N THR A 274 -3.74 13.39 17.47
CA THR A 274 -4.24 14.21 18.56
C THR A 274 -4.16 15.69 18.21
N GLY A 275 -5.05 16.51 18.79
CA GLY A 275 -5.17 17.94 18.50
C GLY A 275 -6.32 18.26 17.56
N ASN A 276 -6.23 19.37 16.83
CA ASN A 276 -7.24 19.78 15.83
C ASN A 276 -7.03 19.03 14.51
N VAL A 277 -7.32 17.72 14.54
CA VAL A 277 -7.07 16.81 13.41
C VAL A 277 -8.05 17.09 12.28
N PRO A 278 -7.59 17.52 11.08
CA PRO A 278 -8.48 17.69 9.95
C PRO A 278 -8.93 16.33 9.37
N TRP A 279 -10.04 16.35 8.67
CA TRP A 279 -10.70 15.12 8.18
C TRP A 279 -9.83 14.25 7.27
N ASP A 280 -8.93 14.87 6.49
CA ASP A 280 -7.98 14.20 5.60
C ASP A 280 -6.81 13.54 6.32
N GLN A 281 -6.55 13.94 7.58
CA GLN A 281 -5.50 13.38 8.43
C GLN A 281 -6.00 12.37 9.45
N LEU A 282 -7.30 12.05 9.45
CA LEU A 282 -7.82 10.91 10.22
C LEU A 282 -7.11 9.62 9.81
N SER A 283 -6.93 8.72 10.75
CA SER A 283 -6.35 7.40 10.49
C SER A 283 -7.36 6.53 9.74
N LEU A 284 -6.95 5.99 8.58
CA LEU A 284 -7.80 5.22 7.67
C LEU A 284 -7.55 3.72 7.85
N LEU A 285 -8.63 2.93 7.88
CA LEU A 285 -8.57 1.48 7.88
C LEU A 285 -8.98 0.95 6.50
N GLY A 286 -8.26 -0.06 6.02
CA GLY A 286 -8.49 -0.69 4.73
C GLY A 286 -7.69 -0.04 3.61
N ASN A 287 -6.90 -0.85 2.91
CA ASN A 287 -6.26 -0.51 1.63
C ASN A 287 -5.68 -1.79 1.00
N GLY A 288 -4.96 -1.65 -0.10
CA GLY A 288 -4.34 -2.79 -0.77
C GLY A 288 -3.19 -3.46 0.00
N ASN A 289 -2.70 -2.88 1.10
CA ASN A 289 -1.60 -3.42 1.90
C ASN A 289 -2.07 -3.97 3.25
N ARG A 290 -2.96 -3.23 3.93
CA ARG A 290 -3.47 -3.58 5.26
C ARG A 290 -4.98 -3.64 5.26
N MET A 291 -5.54 -4.61 5.98
CA MET A 291 -6.99 -4.81 6.06
C MET A 291 -7.63 -4.92 4.67
N ARG A 292 -6.97 -5.67 3.77
CA ARG A 292 -7.48 -5.97 2.42
C ARG A 292 -8.87 -6.61 2.50
N GLY A 293 -9.80 -6.14 1.67
CA GLY A 293 -11.22 -6.47 1.73
C GLY A 293 -12.10 -5.33 2.22
N TYR A 294 -11.52 -4.29 2.84
CA TYR A 294 -12.23 -3.07 3.21
C TYR A 294 -11.89 -1.94 2.24
N TYR A 295 -12.90 -1.12 1.91
CA TYR A 295 -12.71 0.12 1.16
C TYR A 295 -11.89 1.11 2.00
N GLU A 296 -10.83 1.70 1.44
CA GLU A 296 -9.96 2.62 2.17
C GLU A 296 -10.73 3.84 2.67
N GLY A 297 -10.60 4.09 3.98
CA GLY A 297 -11.24 5.22 4.62
C GLY A 297 -12.75 5.10 4.81
N ARG A 298 -13.40 3.96 4.51
CA ARG A 298 -14.76 3.67 4.98
C ARG A 298 -14.82 3.75 6.50
N TYR A 299 -13.84 3.14 7.15
CA TYR A 299 -13.62 3.19 8.58
C TYR A 299 -12.43 4.09 8.86
N ARG A 300 -12.66 5.21 9.54
CA ARG A 300 -11.65 6.20 9.89
C ARG A 300 -11.92 6.82 11.25
N ASP A 301 -10.86 7.07 11.99
CA ASP A 301 -10.94 7.74 13.29
C ASP A 301 -9.60 8.41 13.61
N ASN A 302 -9.47 9.02 14.79
CA ASN A 302 -8.20 9.58 15.23
C ASN A 302 -7.12 8.50 15.36
N ASN A 303 -7.48 7.32 15.85
CA ASN A 303 -6.54 6.25 16.14
C ASN A 303 -6.96 4.95 15.47
N ILE A 304 -5.98 4.23 14.92
CA ILE A 304 -6.18 2.87 14.41
C ILE A 304 -5.05 1.96 14.91
N PHE A 305 -5.39 0.69 15.01
CA PHE A 305 -4.44 -0.41 15.12
C PHE A 305 -4.83 -1.52 14.14
N THR A 306 -3.85 -2.10 13.45
CA THR A 306 -4.04 -3.26 12.58
C THR A 306 -2.95 -4.27 12.81
N SER A 307 -3.29 -5.55 12.75
CA SER A 307 -2.37 -6.67 12.83
C SER A 307 -2.75 -7.70 11.78
N GLN A 308 -1.77 -8.20 11.04
CA GLN A 308 -1.98 -9.24 10.06
C GLN A 308 -0.79 -10.19 9.99
N ILE A 309 -1.09 -11.44 9.66
CA ILE A 309 -0.11 -12.48 9.33
C ILE A 309 -0.35 -12.91 7.89
N GLU A 310 0.74 -13.21 7.19
CA GLU A 310 0.70 -13.67 5.81
C GLU A 310 1.68 -14.81 5.60
N LEU A 311 1.23 -15.85 4.90
CA LEU A 311 2.06 -16.93 4.42
C LEU A 311 2.22 -16.80 2.91
N ARG A 312 3.45 -16.65 2.43
CA ARG A 312 3.82 -16.58 1.00
C ARG A 312 4.48 -17.87 0.59
N HIS A 313 4.06 -18.46 -0.52
CA HIS A 313 4.65 -19.70 -1.02
C HIS A 313 4.93 -19.59 -2.52
N LYS A 314 6.20 -19.78 -2.90
CA LYS A 314 6.64 -19.87 -4.30
C LYS A 314 6.36 -21.27 -4.82
N LEU A 315 5.51 -21.37 -5.83
CA LEU A 315 5.15 -22.64 -6.46
C LEU A 315 6.28 -23.14 -7.36
N ASP A 316 6.44 -22.48 -8.50
CA ASP A 316 7.49 -22.78 -9.47
C ASP A 316 7.82 -21.55 -10.31
N TRP A 317 8.92 -21.56 -11.03
CA TRP A 317 9.36 -20.54 -11.97
C TRP A 317 9.14 -19.11 -11.40
N ARG A 318 8.08 -18.40 -11.85
CA ARG A 318 7.71 -17.05 -11.43
C ARG A 318 6.39 -16.99 -10.65
N HIS A 319 5.76 -18.14 -10.41
CA HIS A 319 4.44 -18.22 -9.78
C HIS A 319 4.53 -18.44 -8.28
N GLY A 320 3.67 -17.79 -7.55
CA GLY A 320 3.50 -17.96 -6.12
C GLY A 320 2.08 -17.67 -5.68
N VAL A 321 1.79 -18.03 -4.45
CA VAL A 321 0.52 -17.78 -3.78
C VAL A 321 0.76 -17.20 -2.39
N ALA A 322 -0.20 -16.44 -1.89
CA ALA A 322 -0.20 -15.94 -0.52
C ALA A 322 -1.57 -16.14 0.12
N GLY A 323 -1.57 -16.29 1.44
CA GLY A 323 -2.79 -16.30 2.24
C GLY A 323 -2.56 -15.48 3.50
N TRP A 324 -3.59 -14.75 3.95
CA TRP A 324 -3.48 -13.91 5.14
C TRP A 324 -4.72 -13.94 6.01
N LEU A 325 -4.48 -13.61 7.27
CA LEU A 325 -5.47 -13.29 8.28
C LEU A 325 -5.07 -11.98 8.94
N GLY A 326 -6.04 -11.17 9.31
CA GLY A 326 -5.76 -9.94 10.02
C GLY A 326 -6.96 -9.41 10.77
N THR A 327 -6.70 -8.41 11.59
CA THR A 327 -7.72 -7.69 12.34
C THR A 327 -7.31 -6.25 12.52
N GLY A 328 -8.29 -5.36 12.68
CA GLY A 328 -8.03 -3.95 12.95
C GLY A 328 -9.15 -3.34 13.78
N THR A 329 -8.82 -2.27 14.47
CA THR A 329 -9.74 -1.49 15.29
C THR A 329 -9.46 -0.01 15.17
N MET A 330 -10.41 0.81 15.59
CA MET A 330 -10.29 2.26 15.60
C MET A 330 -11.00 2.87 16.80
N SER A 331 -10.57 4.06 17.17
CA SER A 331 -11.17 4.83 18.27
C SER A 331 -10.86 6.32 18.20
N ASP A 332 -11.66 7.11 18.89
CA ASP A 332 -11.41 8.55 19.04
C ASP A 332 -10.22 8.84 19.98
N SER A 333 -9.99 8.01 21.00
CA SER A 333 -8.86 8.15 21.93
C SER A 333 -7.98 6.90 21.96
N PRO A 334 -6.65 7.03 22.21
CA PRO A 334 -5.76 5.87 22.30
C PRO A 334 -6.18 4.87 23.38
N SER A 335 -6.69 5.35 24.52
CA SER A 335 -7.10 4.51 25.66
C SER A 335 -8.32 3.61 25.36
N SER A 336 -9.19 4.01 24.43
CA SER A 336 -10.37 3.23 24.04
C SER A 336 -10.14 2.31 22.84
N LEU A 337 -8.91 2.19 22.36
CA LEU A 337 -8.59 1.39 21.18
C LEU A 337 -8.87 -0.10 21.41
N SER A 338 -8.55 -0.62 22.60
CA SER A 338 -8.80 -2.03 22.94
C SER A 338 -10.28 -2.38 23.09
N GLU A 339 -11.11 -1.40 23.45
CA GLU A 339 -12.57 -1.53 23.59
C GLU A 339 -13.30 -1.30 22.26
N GLY A 340 -12.56 -0.92 21.21
CA GLY A 340 -13.10 -0.64 19.88
C GLY A 340 -13.68 -1.86 19.18
N HIS A 341 -14.34 -1.63 18.07
CA HIS A 341 -14.90 -2.70 17.24
C HIS A 341 -13.81 -3.33 16.38
N TRP A 342 -13.49 -4.58 16.66
CA TRP A 342 -12.51 -5.34 15.89
C TRP A 342 -13.11 -5.84 14.57
N LEU A 343 -12.44 -5.51 13.49
CA LEU A 343 -12.80 -5.84 12.11
C LEU A 343 -11.84 -6.91 11.58
N PRO A 344 -12.32 -8.13 11.27
CA PRO A 344 -11.45 -9.18 10.71
C PRO A 344 -11.24 -9.01 9.21
N THR A 345 -10.11 -9.48 8.69
CA THR A 345 -9.85 -9.68 7.27
C THR A 345 -9.21 -11.03 7.02
N VAL A 346 -9.56 -11.64 5.91
CA VAL A 346 -8.95 -12.87 5.42
C VAL A 346 -8.87 -12.81 3.89
N GLY A 347 -7.89 -13.47 3.31
CA GLY A 347 -7.83 -13.51 1.86
C GLY A 347 -6.71 -14.39 1.33
N VAL A 348 -6.71 -14.46 0.00
CA VAL A 348 -5.73 -15.21 -0.79
C VAL A 348 -5.24 -14.34 -1.93
N GLY A 349 -4.01 -14.59 -2.35
CA GLY A 349 -3.40 -13.84 -3.43
C GLY A 349 -2.54 -14.71 -4.33
N TYR A 350 -2.46 -14.30 -5.59
CA TYR A 350 -1.54 -14.83 -6.57
C TYR A 350 -0.35 -13.87 -6.71
N ARG A 351 0.83 -14.43 -6.96
CA ARG A 351 2.09 -13.71 -7.15
C ARG A 351 2.70 -14.11 -8.48
N PHE A 352 3.14 -13.11 -9.23
CA PHE A 352 3.96 -13.29 -10.42
C PHE A 352 5.26 -12.49 -10.28
N GLU A 353 6.38 -13.18 -10.19
CA GLU A 353 7.71 -12.58 -10.06
C GLU A 353 8.16 -12.04 -11.41
N PHE A 354 8.11 -10.72 -11.60
CA PHE A 354 8.53 -10.11 -12.87
C PHE A 354 10.03 -9.78 -12.87
N LYS A 355 10.61 -9.42 -11.72
CA LYS A 355 12.06 -9.36 -11.43
C LYS A 355 12.34 -10.21 -10.19
N PRO A 356 13.57 -10.63 -9.93
CA PRO A 356 13.91 -11.37 -8.72
C PRO A 356 13.39 -10.64 -7.49
N ARG A 357 12.55 -11.32 -6.72
CA ARG A 357 11.92 -10.81 -5.50
C ARG A 357 11.08 -9.53 -5.70
N MET A 358 10.66 -9.23 -6.93
CA MET A 358 9.70 -8.17 -7.24
C MET A 358 8.47 -8.78 -7.88
N ASN A 359 7.39 -8.81 -7.12
CA ASN A 359 6.15 -9.47 -7.50
C ASN A 359 5.12 -8.48 -8.05
N VAL A 360 4.36 -8.93 -9.03
CA VAL A 360 3.02 -8.43 -9.30
C VAL A 360 2.06 -9.31 -8.53
N ARG A 361 1.13 -8.73 -7.80
CA ARG A 361 0.17 -9.46 -6.97
C ARG A 361 -1.27 -9.20 -7.40
N LEU A 362 -2.07 -10.23 -7.32
CA LEU A 362 -3.52 -10.18 -7.44
C LEU A 362 -4.09 -10.76 -6.15
N ASP A 363 -4.68 -9.92 -5.32
CA ASP A 363 -5.20 -10.28 -4.01
C ASP A 363 -6.72 -10.21 -3.99
N PHE A 364 -7.37 -11.20 -3.37
CA PHE A 364 -8.78 -11.20 -3.05
C PHE A 364 -8.97 -11.25 -1.54
N GLY A 365 -9.49 -10.15 -0.98
CA GLY A 365 -9.71 -9.97 0.45
C GLY A 365 -11.18 -9.93 0.81
N ILE A 366 -11.49 -10.47 1.98
CA ILE A 366 -12.82 -10.49 2.57
C ILE A 366 -12.74 -9.84 3.95
N GLY A 367 -13.58 -8.82 4.17
CA GLY A 367 -13.83 -8.20 5.46
C GLY A 367 -15.26 -8.42 5.91
N ARG A 368 -15.65 -7.80 7.03
CA ARG A 368 -17.04 -7.83 7.51
C ARG A 368 -17.93 -7.05 6.53
N ASN A 369 -18.83 -7.76 5.84
CA ASN A 369 -19.76 -7.19 4.84
C ASN A 369 -19.04 -6.39 3.73
N SER A 370 -17.82 -6.80 3.36
CA SER A 370 -17.00 -6.12 2.38
C SER A 370 -16.04 -7.09 1.71
N THR A 371 -15.78 -6.90 0.43
CA THR A 371 -14.77 -7.65 -0.33
C THR A 371 -13.95 -6.67 -1.16
N GLY A 372 -12.72 -7.04 -1.49
CA GLY A 372 -11.86 -6.24 -2.35
C GLY A 372 -10.96 -7.12 -3.22
N VAL A 373 -10.75 -6.68 -4.44
CA VAL A 373 -9.76 -7.24 -5.36
C VAL A 373 -8.69 -6.18 -5.57
N TYR A 374 -7.44 -6.56 -5.51
CA TYR A 374 -6.31 -5.63 -5.64
C TYR A 374 -5.29 -6.21 -6.61
N PHE A 375 -4.94 -5.43 -7.61
CA PHE A 375 -3.86 -5.75 -8.53
C PHE A 375 -2.78 -4.68 -8.38
N GLN A 376 -1.62 -5.07 -7.87
CA GLN A 376 -0.55 -4.14 -7.49
C GLN A 376 0.85 -4.73 -7.72
N VAL A 377 1.85 -3.87 -7.72
CA VAL A 377 3.28 -4.24 -7.75
C VAL A 377 3.85 -4.20 -6.35
N GLY A 378 4.70 -5.15 -6.01
CA GLY A 378 5.31 -5.31 -4.69
C GLY A 378 4.50 -6.20 -3.76
N GLU A 379 5.07 -6.53 -2.60
CA GLU A 379 4.35 -7.22 -1.53
C GLU A 379 3.51 -6.25 -0.70
N ALA A 380 2.61 -6.80 0.12
CA ALA A 380 1.70 -5.98 0.92
C ALA A 380 2.44 -5.23 2.04
N PHE A 381 3.53 -5.83 2.58
CA PHE A 381 4.38 -5.26 3.64
C PHE A 381 5.74 -5.98 3.67
#